data_4e642fee560f14515c6d4a2a14475a32
#
_entry.id   4e642fee560f14515c6d4a2a14475a32
#
_cell.length_a   1.000
_cell.length_b   1.000
_cell.length_c   1.000
_cell.angle_alpha   90.00
_cell.angle_beta   90.00
_cell.angle_gamma   90.00
#
_symmetry.space_group_name_H-M   'P 1'
#
loop_
_entity.id
_entity.type
_entity.pdbx_description
1 polymer ?
#
loop_
_entity_poly.entity_id
_entity_poly.type
_entity_poly.pdbx_seq_one_letter_code
_entity_poly.pdbx_strand_id
1 'polypeptide(L)'
;MAELGTLLGGRDRLDQVLGQGGMATIFRATDDKLGREVAVKVLRPEFGADAQFVERFEHEAQSAASLSHPNIVQVYDFGTDRAGPYIVMEQVSGGDLA
;
A
#
# COMPACT_ATOMS: atom_id res chain seq x y z
N MET A 1 -11.49 4.84 -7.58
CA MET A 1 -10.79 5.49 -6.47
C MET A 1 -10.93 4.66 -5.21
N ALA A 2 -9.87 4.55 -4.43
CA ALA A 2 -9.91 3.77 -3.19
C ALA A 2 -10.67 4.55 -2.12
N GLU A 3 -11.65 3.92 -1.50
CA GLU A 3 -12.46 4.52 -0.46
C GLU A 3 -12.32 3.72 0.83
N LEU A 4 -12.54 4.39 1.95
CA LEU A 4 -12.54 3.71 3.25
C LEU A 4 -13.61 2.63 3.26
N GLY A 5 -13.29 1.50 3.86
CA GLY A 5 -14.16 0.34 3.87
C GLY A 5 -13.96 -0.60 2.70
N THR A 6 -13.20 -0.17 1.68
CA THR A 6 -12.88 -1.02 0.53
C THR A 6 -12.01 -2.19 0.96
N LEU A 7 -12.35 -3.37 0.48
CA LEU A 7 -11.58 -4.58 0.75
C LEU A 7 -10.71 -4.90 -0.46
N LEU A 8 -9.43 -4.57 -0.38
CA LEU A 8 -8.50 -4.80 -1.48
C LEU A 8 -8.07 -6.24 -1.55
N GLY A 9 -8.15 -6.80 -2.76
CA GLY A 9 -7.78 -8.20 -2.98
C GLY A 9 -8.58 -9.19 -2.16
N GLY A 10 -9.75 -8.77 -1.68
CA GLY A 10 -10.58 -9.59 -0.81
C GLY A 10 -9.98 -9.82 0.57
N ARG A 11 -9.01 -9.01 0.98
CA ARG A 11 -8.23 -9.27 2.19
C ARG A 11 -7.96 -8.05 3.04
N ASP A 12 -7.55 -6.93 2.44
CA ASP A 12 -7.08 -5.77 3.18
C ASP A 12 -8.14 -4.67 3.19
N ARG A 13 -8.77 -4.46 4.33
CA ARG A 13 -9.82 -3.46 4.49
C ARG A 13 -9.23 -2.11 4.85
N LEU A 14 -9.50 -1.10 4.03
CA LEU A 14 -9.00 0.25 4.25
C LEU A 14 -9.78 0.94 5.38
N ASP A 15 -9.10 1.28 6.46
CA ASP A 15 -9.73 1.84 7.65
C ASP A 15 -9.57 3.34 7.79
N GLN A 16 -8.42 3.88 7.39
CA GLN A 16 -8.11 5.28 7.63
C GLN A 16 -7.07 5.77 6.62
N VAL A 17 -7.21 7.02 6.18
CA VAL A 17 -6.19 7.66 5.36
C VAL A 17 -5.10 8.17 6.29
N LEU A 18 -3.86 7.76 6.06
CA LEU A 18 -2.71 8.24 6.82
C LEU A 18 -2.04 9.44 6.16
N GLY A 19 -2.11 9.53 4.83
CA GLY A 19 -1.52 10.66 4.13
C GLY A 19 -1.51 10.45 2.63
N GLN A 20 -1.03 11.46 1.90
CA GLN A 20 -0.85 11.39 0.48
C GLN A 20 0.57 11.76 0.14
N GLY A 21 1.26 10.88 -0.57
CA GLY A 21 2.56 11.16 -1.17
C GLY A 21 2.36 11.52 -2.63
N GLY A 22 3.46 11.70 -3.36
CA GLY A 22 3.42 12.16 -4.74
C GLY A 22 2.44 11.42 -5.64
N MET A 23 2.59 10.10 -5.79
CA MET A 23 1.75 9.31 -6.68
C MET A 23 0.74 8.44 -5.96
N ALA A 24 0.82 8.32 -4.65
CA ALA A 24 0.02 7.34 -3.91
C ALA A 24 -0.65 7.94 -2.68
N THR A 25 -1.76 7.33 -2.30
CA THR A 25 -2.41 7.58 -1.02
C THR A 25 -2.05 6.44 -0.08
N ILE A 26 -1.71 6.75 1.16
CA ILE A 26 -1.32 5.77 2.16
C ILE A 26 -2.47 5.60 3.14
N PHE A 27 -2.87 4.34 3.35
CA PHE A 27 -3.95 3.99 4.25
C PHE A 27 -3.46 3.09 5.37
N ARG A 28 -4.12 3.22 6.53
CA ARG A 28 -4.08 2.16 7.53
C ARG A 28 -5.16 1.18 7.15
N ALA A 29 -4.85 -0.11 7.17
CA ALA A 29 -5.79 -1.15 6.80
C ALA A 29 -5.68 -2.32 7.77
N THR A 30 -6.69 -3.18 7.75
CA THR A 30 -6.70 -4.42 8.51
C THR A 30 -6.65 -5.58 7.54
N ASP A 31 -5.66 -6.45 7.72
CA ASP A 31 -5.58 -7.71 7.00
C ASP A 31 -6.56 -8.66 7.67
N ASP A 32 -7.74 -8.82 7.07
CA ASP A 32 -8.80 -9.64 7.65
C ASP A 32 -8.44 -11.13 7.69
N LYS A 33 -7.50 -11.55 6.85
CA LYS A 33 -7.09 -12.95 6.82
C LYS A 33 -6.18 -13.30 7.98
N LEU A 34 -5.26 -12.43 8.33
CA LEU A 34 -4.32 -12.66 9.42
C LEU A 34 -4.68 -11.90 10.68
N GLY A 35 -5.67 -11.03 10.61
CA GLY A 35 -6.13 -10.26 11.77
C GLY A 35 -5.10 -9.26 12.27
N ARG A 36 -4.37 -8.61 11.37
CA ARG A 36 -3.33 -7.66 11.76
C ARG A 36 -3.47 -6.34 11.02
N GLU A 37 -2.93 -5.30 11.63
CA GLU A 37 -2.90 -3.97 11.06
C GLU A 37 -1.75 -3.85 10.07
N VAL A 38 -2.03 -3.26 8.89
CA VAL A 38 -1.02 -3.06 7.85
C VAL A 38 -1.15 -1.66 7.29
N ALA A 39 -0.13 -1.20 6.57
CA ALA A 39 -0.21 0.01 5.78
C ALA A 39 -0.38 -0.38 4.32
N VAL A 40 -1.23 0.34 3.61
CA VAL A 40 -1.46 0.09 2.19
C VAL A 40 -1.21 1.37 1.41
N LYS A 41 -0.36 1.28 0.40
CA LYS A 41 -0.08 2.37 -0.51
C LYS A 41 -0.81 2.09 -1.80
N VAL A 42 -1.74 2.96 -2.18
CA VAL A 42 -2.55 2.78 -3.38
C VAL A 42 -2.16 3.85 -4.39
N LEU A 43 -1.82 3.45 -5.60
CA LEU A 43 -1.48 4.39 -6.67
C LEU A 43 -2.70 5.26 -6.96
N ARG A 44 -2.51 6.58 -7.00
CA ARG A 44 -3.62 7.50 -7.25
C ARG A 44 -4.17 7.30 -8.66
N PRO A 45 -5.50 7.41 -8.85
CA PRO A 45 -6.13 7.11 -10.13
C PRO A 45 -5.57 7.90 -11.32
N GLU A 46 -5.16 9.15 -11.11
CA GLU A 46 -4.63 9.97 -12.18
C GLU A 46 -3.30 9.44 -12.74
N PHE A 47 -2.62 8.58 -11.99
CA PHE A 47 -1.39 7.94 -12.45
C PHE A 47 -1.62 6.52 -12.94
N GLY A 48 -2.78 5.95 -12.65
CA GLY A 48 -3.08 4.56 -13.01
C GLY A 48 -3.29 4.34 -14.49
N ALA A 49 -3.55 5.40 -15.24
CA ALA A 49 -3.74 5.30 -16.69
C ALA A 49 -2.42 5.31 -17.46
N ASP A 50 -1.31 5.65 -16.82
CA ASP A 50 -0.01 5.73 -17.45
C ASP A 50 0.82 4.51 -17.06
N ALA A 51 1.13 3.67 -18.06
CA ALA A 51 1.86 2.42 -17.82
C ALA A 51 3.23 2.65 -17.18
N GLN A 52 3.88 3.78 -17.46
CA GLN A 52 5.18 4.07 -16.88
C GLN A 52 5.09 4.29 -15.37
N PHE A 53 4.05 4.97 -14.90
CA PHE A 53 3.86 5.17 -13.48
C PHE A 53 3.50 3.87 -12.77
N VAL A 54 2.66 3.05 -13.40
CA VAL A 54 2.28 1.75 -12.85
C VAL A 54 3.52 0.87 -12.73
N GLU A 55 4.32 0.81 -13.77
CA GLU A 55 5.53 0.00 -13.80
C GLU A 55 6.52 0.45 -12.73
N ARG A 56 6.71 1.75 -12.57
CA ARG A 56 7.60 2.29 -11.55
C ARG A 56 7.09 1.95 -10.15
N PHE A 57 5.80 2.06 -9.95
CA PHE A 57 5.17 1.74 -8.67
C PHE A 57 5.41 0.28 -8.30
N GLU A 58 5.17 -0.63 -9.25
CA GLU A 58 5.39 -2.06 -9.04
C GLU A 58 6.87 -2.37 -8.81
N HIS A 59 7.75 -1.70 -9.53
CA HIS A 59 9.19 -1.90 -9.40
C HIS A 59 9.67 -1.49 -8.01
N GLU A 60 9.15 -0.39 -7.47
CA GLU A 60 9.47 0.03 -6.10
C GLU A 60 9.05 -1.02 -5.09
N ALA A 61 7.88 -1.62 -5.27
CA ALA A 61 7.40 -2.67 -4.38
C ALA A 61 8.31 -3.88 -4.42
N GLN A 62 8.72 -4.31 -5.62
CA GLN A 62 9.60 -5.45 -5.78
C GLN A 62 10.97 -5.18 -5.18
N SER A 63 11.51 -3.99 -5.38
CA SER A 63 12.80 -3.62 -4.83
C SER A 63 12.78 -3.61 -3.31
N ALA A 64 11.73 -3.04 -2.71
CA ALA A 64 11.59 -3.01 -1.27
C ALA A 64 11.43 -4.42 -0.69
N ALA A 65 10.67 -5.27 -1.38
CA ALA A 65 10.45 -6.64 -0.92
C ALA A 65 11.72 -7.48 -0.96
N SER A 66 12.63 -7.17 -1.87
CA SER A 66 13.88 -7.92 -1.99
C SER A 66 14.95 -7.49 -1.00
N LEU A 67 14.76 -6.34 -0.34
CA LEU A 67 15.73 -5.83 0.62
C LEU A 67 15.40 -6.31 2.03
N SER A 68 16.35 -6.95 2.66
CA SER A 68 16.20 -7.41 4.04
C SER A 68 17.07 -6.52 4.92
N HIS A 69 16.50 -5.40 5.37
CA HIS A 69 17.23 -4.41 6.15
C HIS A 69 16.37 -3.93 7.31
N PRO A 70 16.91 -3.86 8.53
CA PRO A 70 16.12 -3.53 9.72
C PRO A 70 15.52 -2.14 9.71
N ASN A 71 16.05 -1.21 8.90
CA ASN A 71 15.56 0.15 8.83
C ASN A 71 14.61 0.39 7.67
N ILE A 72 14.26 -0.66 6.92
CA ILE A 72 13.35 -0.55 5.78
C ILE A 72 12.04 -1.23 6.12
N VAL A 73 10.94 -0.52 5.88
CA VAL A 73 9.60 -1.05 6.08
C VAL A 73 9.41 -2.28 5.19
N GLN A 74 8.98 -3.38 5.78
CA GLN A 74 8.80 -4.64 5.07
C GLN A 74 7.59 -4.58 4.16
N VAL A 75 7.75 -4.97 2.90
CA VAL A 75 6.64 -5.15 1.99
C VAL A 75 6.12 -6.58 2.15
N TYR A 76 4.83 -6.71 2.42
CA TYR A 76 4.20 -8.01 2.59
C TYR A 76 3.64 -8.55 1.28
N ASP A 77 3.07 -7.66 0.46
CA ASP A 77 2.39 -8.08 -0.75
C ASP A 77 2.17 -6.87 -1.66
N PHE A 78 1.87 -7.11 -2.92
CA PHE A 78 1.38 -6.09 -3.82
C PHE A 78 0.41 -6.73 -4.82
N GLY A 79 -0.48 -5.91 -5.36
CA GLY A 79 -1.46 -6.43 -6.29
C GLY A 79 -2.15 -5.32 -7.05
N THR A 80 -3.15 -5.69 -7.81
CA THR A 80 -3.98 -4.75 -8.56
C THR A 80 -5.45 -5.11 -8.34
N ASP A 81 -6.24 -4.10 -8.07
CA ASP A 81 -7.67 -4.23 -7.83
C ASP A 81 -8.39 -3.13 -8.60
N ARG A 82 -9.70 -3.00 -8.42
CA ARG A 82 -10.46 -1.90 -9.05
C ARG A 82 -9.91 -0.54 -8.69
N ALA A 83 -9.38 -0.42 -7.49
CA ALA A 83 -8.76 0.83 -7.02
C ALA A 83 -7.42 1.10 -7.68
N GLY A 84 -6.88 0.14 -8.43
CA GLY A 84 -5.59 0.24 -9.09
C GLY A 84 -4.50 -0.56 -8.37
N PRO A 85 -3.24 -0.36 -8.76
CA PRO A 85 -2.12 -1.03 -8.11
C PRO A 85 -1.97 -0.61 -6.66
N TYR A 86 -1.62 -1.56 -5.80
CA TYR A 86 -1.43 -1.27 -4.37
C TYR A 86 -0.29 -2.11 -3.79
N ILE A 87 0.30 -1.60 -2.71
CA ILE A 87 1.38 -2.27 -1.99
C ILE A 87 0.95 -2.39 -0.53
N VAL A 88 1.03 -3.61 0.01
CA VAL A 88 0.74 -3.87 1.41
C VAL A 88 2.07 -3.98 2.15
N MET A 89 2.22 -3.23 3.22
CA MET A 89 3.48 -3.16 3.91
C MET A 89 3.27 -3.11 5.43
N GLU A 90 4.37 -3.27 6.13
CA GLU A 90 4.40 -3.21 7.58
C GLU A 90 3.85 -1.88 8.08
N GLN A 91 2.95 -1.94 9.07
CA GLN A 91 2.47 -0.74 9.74
C GLN A 91 3.47 -0.35 10.80
N VAL A 92 4.06 0.83 10.63
CA VAL A 92 4.95 1.40 11.62
C VAL A 92 4.09 2.15 12.63
N SER A 93 4.27 1.89 13.93
CA SER A 93 3.46 2.55 14.94
C SER A 93 3.71 4.05 14.94
N GLY A 94 2.69 4.79 15.37
CA GLY A 94 2.66 6.24 15.21
C GLY A 94 3.90 6.98 15.70
N GLY A 95 4.46 6.55 16.82
CA GLY A 95 5.65 7.19 17.36
C GLY A 95 6.87 7.05 16.47
N ASP A 96 6.92 6.00 15.68
CA ASP A 96 8.06 5.71 14.83
C ASP A 96 8.01 6.48 13.51
N LEU A 97 6.87 7.04 13.17
CA LEU A 97 6.70 7.82 11.96
C LEU A 97 7.04 9.29 12.15
N ALA A 98 7.26 9.66 13.35
CA ALA A 98 7.56 11.04 13.70
C ALA A 98 8.89 11.50 13.12
#